data_07d8608dc50bd4d1c9b59a48c1a4e820
#
_entry.id   07d8608dc50bd4d1c9b59a48c1a4e820
#
_cell.length_a   1.000
_cell.length_b   1.000
_cell.length_c   1.000
_cell.angle_alpha   90.00
_cell.angle_beta   90.00
_cell.angle_gamma   90.00
#
_symmetry.space_group_name_H-M   'P 1'
#
loop_
_entity.id
_entity.type
_entity.pdbx_description
1 polymer ?
#
loop_
_entity_poly.entity_id
_entity_poly.type
_entity_poly.pdbx_seq_one_letter_code
_entity_poly.pdbx_strand_id
1 'polypeptide(L)'
;TLSSSSAASDVYKRQGLGMLEGMTKLIPTAEVGFLGMVRDEKTLAATTYANRLPDDLSGRQVFVLDPMLATGGTLIMAFHYLIELGATDITAVCILSAPEGIAAVEKEFANSRVPITIVTGALDEKLNEHGYIVPGLGDAGDRLYGVV
;
A
#
# COMPACT_ATOMS: atom_id res chain seq x y z
N THR A 1 -22.53 -15.23 10.98
CA THR A 1 -22.64 -13.80 11.30
C THR A 1 -21.28 -13.30 11.72
N LEU A 2 -20.59 -12.64 10.79
CA LEU A 2 -19.36 -11.92 11.08
C LEU A 2 -19.68 -10.83 12.11
N SER A 3 -18.92 -10.75 13.20
CA SER A 3 -19.11 -9.70 14.19
C SER A 3 -18.87 -8.33 13.55
N SER A 4 -19.65 -7.33 13.96
CA SER A 4 -19.55 -5.96 13.41
C SER A 4 -18.15 -5.36 13.53
N SER A 5 -17.35 -5.79 14.50
CA SER A 5 -15.98 -5.35 14.71
C SER A 5 -14.99 -5.89 13.66
N SER A 6 -15.17 -7.13 13.16
CA SER A 6 -14.30 -7.68 12.12
C SER A 6 -14.60 -7.07 10.76
N ALA A 7 -15.86 -6.80 10.44
CA ALA A 7 -16.26 -6.14 9.20
C ALA A 7 -15.74 -4.69 9.14
N ALA A 8 -15.84 -3.93 10.23
CA ALA A 8 -15.31 -2.58 10.32
C ALA A 8 -13.77 -2.54 10.18
N SER A 9 -13.05 -3.48 10.80
CA SER A 9 -11.59 -3.60 10.66
C SER A 9 -11.16 -3.92 9.23
N ASP A 10 -11.89 -4.77 8.52
CA ASP A 10 -11.59 -5.11 7.12
C ASP A 10 -11.81 -3.93 6.17
N VAL A 11 -12.87 -3.15 6.40
CA VAL A 11 -13.14 -1.94 5.62
C VAL A 11 -12.07 -0.88 5.86
N TYR A 12 -11.68 -0.67 7.11
CA TYR A 12 -10.65 0.30 7.49
C TYR A 12 -9.29 0.04 6.84
N LYS A 13 -8.91 -1.24 6.67
CA LYS A 13 -7.63 -1.61 6.06
C LYS A 13 -7.63 -1.64 4.53
N ARG A 14 -8.78 -1.40 3.86
CA ARG A 14 -8.90 -1.42 2.39
C ARG A 14 -8.91 -0.03 1.77
N GLN A 15 -8.05 0.84 2.23
CA GLN A 15 -8.02 2.26 1.82
C GLN A 15 -7.75 2.45 0.33
N GLY A 16 -7.00 1.54 -0.31
CA GLY A 16 -6.72 1.59 -1.76
C GLY A 16 -7.93 1.35 -2.67
N LEU A 17 -9.05 0.84 -2.14
CA LEU A 17 -10.26 0.56 -2.95
C LEU A 17 -10.84 1.82 -3.61
N GLY A 18 -10.74 2.97 -2.97
CA GLY A 18 -11.19 4.24 -3.55
C GLY A 18 -10.43 4.64 -4.82
N MET A 19 -9.19 4.16 -4.99
CA MET A 19 -8.34 4.43 -6.16
C MET A 19 -8.58 3.42 -7.29
N LEU A 20 -9.15 2.25 -6.98
CA LEU A 20 -9.30 1.14 -7.92
C LEU A 20 -10.21 1.52 -9.10
N GLU A 21 -11.30 2.21 -8.84
CA GLU A 21 -12.23 2.64 -9.92
C GLU A 21 -11.52 3.54 -10.94
N GLY A 22 -10.64 4.44 -10.48
CA GLY A 22 -9.84 5.28 -11.35
C GLY A 22 -8.89 4.46 -12.22
N MET A 23 -8.16 3.53 -11.61
CA MET A 23 -7.19 2.69 -12.32
C MET A 23 -7.84 1.75 -13.33
N THR A 24 -8.97 1.12 -13.00
CA THR A 24 -9.67 0.21 -13.92
C THR A 24 -10.29 0.93 -15.12
N LYS A 25 -10.61 2.22 -15.00
CA LYS A 25 -10.99 3.04 -16.15
C LYS A 25 -9.83 3.33 -17.10
N LEU A 26 -8.61 3.47 -16.55
CA LEU A 26 -7.40 3.70 -17.34
C LEU A 26 -6.85 2.41 -17.96
N ILE A 27 -6.91 1.32 -17.21
CA ILE A 27 -6.39 0.02 -17.64
C ILE A 27 -7.49 -1.04 -17.44
N PRO A 28 -8.51 -1.07 -18.34
CA PRO A 28 -9.67 -1.93 -18.15
C PRO A 28 -9.40 -3.44 -18.27
N THR A 29 -8.23 -3.81 -18.80
CA THR A 29 -7.79 -5.21 -18.95
C THR A 29 -6.92 -5.69 -17.79
N ALA A 30 -6.63 -4.83 -16.80
CA ALA A 30 -5.82 -5.21 -15.65
C ALA A 30 -6.54 -6.23 -14.78
N GLU A 31 -5.81 -7.26 -14.37
CA GLU A 31 -6.28 -8.15 -13.30
C GLU A 31 -6.19 -7.41 -11.96
N VAL A 32 -7.23 -7.54 -11.15
CA VAL A 32 -7.30 -6.88 -9.84
C VAL A 32 -7.04 -7.91 -8.75
N GLY A 33 -6.06 -7.60 -7.89
CA GLY A 33 -5.74 -8.38 -6.72
C GLY A 33 -5.88 -7.57 -5.43
N PHE A 34 -5.99 -8.26 -4.31
CA PHE A 34 -6.08 -7.65 -2.98
C PHE A 34 -5.02 -8.25 -2.08
N LEU A 35 -4.25 -7.39 -1.45
CA LEU A 35 -3.21 -7.76 -0.51
C LEU A 35 -3.48 -7.07 0.83
N GLY A 36 -3.71 -7.85 1.87
CA GLY A 36 -3.83 -7.37 3.23
C GLY A 36 -2.65 -7.84 4.05
N MET A 37 -1.89 -6.92 4.62
CA MET A 37 -0.70 -7.20 5.40
C MET A 37 -0.82 -6.63 6.81
N VAL A 38 -0.40 -7.42 7.79
CA VAL A 38 -0.28 -7.00 9.19
C VAL A 38 1.13 -7.32 9.66
N ARG A 39 1.72 -6.38 10.37
CA ARG A 39 2.96 -6.62 11.08
C ARG A 39 2.63 -7.24 12.44
N ASP A 40 3.21 -8.40 12.73
CA ASP A 40 3.15 -8.96 14.07
C ASP A 40 3.97 -8.07 15.02
N GLU A 41 3.34 -7.56 16.07
CA GLU A 41 3.97 -6.62 17.01
C GLU A 41 5.10 -7.26 17.82
N LYS A 42 5.09 -8.59 17.98
CA LYS A 42 6.09 -9.31 18.79
C LYS A 42 7.25 -9.84 17.96
N THR A 43 6.95 -10.40 16.78
CA THR A 43 7.96 -11.02 15.92
C THR A 43 8.46 -10.08 14.84
N LEU A 44 7.79 -8.94 14.62
CA LEU A 44 8.02 -7.99 13.52
C LEU A 44 7.87 -8.62 12.13
N ALA A 45 7.43 -9.87 12.06
CA ALA A 45 7.19 -10.57 10.80
C ALA A 45 5.95 -10.00 10.10
N ALA A 46 6.04 -9.82 8.80
CA ALA A 46 4.90 -9.48 7.97
C ALA A 46 4.04 -10.73 7.80
N THR A 47 2.78 -10.64 8.17
CA THR A 47 1.80 -11.71 7.94
C THR A 47 0.75 -11.23 6.96
N THR A 48 0.58 -11.96 5.86
CA THR A 48 -0.48 -11.72 4.89
C THR A 48 -1.77 -12.33 5.42
N TYR A 49 -2.77 -11.51 5.76
CA TYR A 49 -4.08 -11.99 6.23
C TYR A 49 -5.11 -12.13 5.11
N ALA A 50 -4.90 -11.45 3.99
CA ALA A 50 -5.73 -11.58 2.81
C ALA A 50 -4.84 -11.52 1.57
N ASN A 51 -4.86 -12.58 0.79
CA ASN A 51 -4.16 -12.66 -0.48
C ASN A 51 -5.14 -13.15 -1.54
N ARG A 52 -5.39 -12.31 -2.53
CA ARG A 52 -6.11 -12.66 -3.76
C ARG A 52 -5.31 -12.16 -4.95
N LEU A 53 -4.08 -12.63 -5.03
CA LEU A 53 -3.16 -12.38 -6.13
C LEU A 53 -2.96 -13.67 -6.92
N PRO A 54 -2.57 -13.59 -8.21
CA PRO A 54 -2.04 -14.73 -8.93
C PRO A 54 -0.83 -15.32 -8.21
N ASP A 55 -0.66 -16.62 -8.27
CA ASP A 55 0.48 -17.32 -7.66
C ASP A 55 1.82 -16.99 -8.33
N ASP A 56 1.79 -16.50 -9.57
CA ASP A 56 2.95 -16.11 -10.36
C ASP A 56 2.69 -14.75 -11.06
N LEU A 57 3.56 -13.78 -10.76
CA LEU A 57 3.57 -12.44 -11.35
C LEU A 57 4.70 -12.25 -12.36
N SER A 58 5.38 -13.33 -12.79
CA SER A 58 6.51 -13.25 -13.71
C SER A 58 6.12 -12.56 -15.03
N GLY A 59 6.94 -11.60 -15.43
CA GLY A 59 6.71 -10.80 -16.65
C GLY A 59 5.57 -9.79 -16.56
N ARG A 60 5.00 -9.57 -15.37
CA ARG A 60 3.91 -8.61 -15.16
C ARG A 60 4.42 -7.32 -14.55
N GLN A 61 3.89 -6.22 -15.04
CA GLN A 61 3.94 -4.93 -14.36
C GLN A 61 2.84 -4.90 -13.30
N VAL A 62 3.19 -4.48 -12.10
CA VAL A 62 2.27 -4.44 -10.97
C VAL A 62 2.06 -3.00 -10.52
N PHE A 63 0.80 -2.56 -10.44
CA PHE A 63 0.42 -1.29 -9.84
C PHE A 63 -0.09 -1.53 -8.43
N VAL A 64 0.55 -0.91 -7.44
CA VAL A 64 0.14 -0.97 -6.04
C VAL A 64 -0.56 0.34 -5.67
N LEU A 65 -1.80 0.24 -5.25
CA LEU A 65 -2.63 1.41 -4.90
C LEU A 65 -2.67 1.55 -3.37
N ASP A 66 -2.02 2.58 -2.87
CA ASP A 66 -2.03 2.95 -1.46
C ASP A 66 -2.19 4.47 -1.34
N PRO A 67 -3.28 5.00 -0.78
CA PRO A 67 -3.52 6.42 -0.75
C PRO A 67 -2.46 7.22 0.01
N MET A 68 -1.80 6.62 1.03
CA MET A 68 -0.99 7.37 2.00
C MET A 68 0.38 6.70 2.21
N LEU A 69 1.41 7.20 1.56
CA LEU A 69 2.79 6.79 1.85
C LEU A 69 3.35 7.62 3.01
N ALA A 70 3.11 7.18 4.24
CA ALA A 70 3.61 7.82 5.45
C ALA A 70 5.01 7.30 5.83
N THR A 71 5.11 6.21 6.59
CA THR A 71 6.40 5.63 7.02
C THR A 71 7.03 4.70 5.99
N GLY A 72 6.26 4.25 5.00
CA GLY A 72 6.69 3.30 3.97
C GLY A 72 6.60 1.83 4.35
N GLY A 73 6.36 1.51 5.62
CA GLY A 73 6.41 0.12 6.11
C GLY A 73 5.45 -0.83 5.37
N THR A 74 4.21 -0.40 5.11
CA THR A 74 3.22 -1.20 4.38
C THR A 74 3.65 -1.48 2.95
N LEU A 75 4.10 -0.45 2.22
CA LEU A 75 4.58 -0.61 0.84
C LEU A 75 5.84 -1.47 0.76
N ILE A 76 6.78 -1.31 1.68
CA ILE A 76 7.99 -2.16 1.74
C ILE A 76 7.60 -3.63 1.87
N MET A 77 6.72 -3.96 2.81
CA MET A 77 6.24 -5.34 2.98
C MET A 77 5.54 -5.86 1.72
N ALA A 78 4.67 -5.03 1.11
CA ALA A 78 3.97 -5.40 -0.11
C ALA A 78 4.93 -5.66 -1.27
N PHE A 79 5.94 -4.81 -1.46
CA PHE A 79 6.92 -4.97 -2.53
C PHE A 79 7.77 -6.23 -2.37
N HIS A 80 8.25 -6.54 -1.16
CA HIS A 80 8.94 -7.80 -0.92
C HIS A 80 8.08 -8.99 -1.33
N TYR A 81 6.82 -9.01 -0.91
CA TYR A 81 5.91 -10.09 -1.24
C TYR A 81 5.64 -10.20 -2.75
N LEU A 82 5.44 -9.08 -3.45
CA LEU A 82 5.24 -9.07 -4.90
C LEU A 82 6.48 -9.53 -5.67
N ILE A 83 7.67 -9.17 -5.20
CA ILE A 83 8.95 -9.63 -5.75
C ILE A 83 9.10 -11.14 -5.57
N GLU A 84 8.73 -11.69 -4.41
CA GLU A 84 8.71 -13.13 -4.15
C GLU A 84 7.77 -13.88 -5.09
N LEU A 85 6.64 -13.27 -5.47
CA LEU A 85 5.72 -13.81 -6.48
C LEU A 85 6.19 -13.62 -7.93
N GLY A 86 7.36 -13.03 -8.14
CA GLY A 86 7.98 -12.89 -9.45
C GLY A 86 7.66 -11.59 -10.21
N ALA A 87 7.12 -10.56 -9.55
CA ALA A 87 6.90 -9.26 -10.18
C ALA A 87 8.22 -8.70 -10.74
N THR A 88 8.19 -8.20 -11.99
CA THR A 88 9.38 -7.70 -12.69
C THR A 88 9.44 -6.18 -12.81
N ASP A 89 8.35 -5.49 -12.47
CA ASP A 89 8.23 -4.04 -12.45
C ASP A 89 7.10 -3.66 -11.50
N ILE A 90 7.35 -2.77 -10.54
CA ILE A 90 6.38 -2.36 -9.54
C ILE A 90 6.25 -0.84 -9.56
N THR A 91 5.02 -0.36 -9.70
CA THR A 91 4.68 1.06 -9.58
C THR A 91 3.69 1.27 -8.45
N ALA A 92 4.10 1.96 -7.39
CA ALA A 92 3.17 2.44 -6.37
C ALA A 92 2.51 3.73 -6.83
N VAL A 93 1.20 3.80 -6.66
CA VAL A 93 0.42 5.02 -6.90
C VAL A 93 -0.16 5.45 -5.57
N CYS A 94 0.23 6.65 -5.13
CA CYS A 94 -0.19 7.24 -3.87
C CYS A 94 -0.91 8.58 -4.13
N ILE A 95 -1.84 8.95 -3.25
CA ILE A 95 -2.46 10.27 -3.30
C ILE A 95 -1.54 11.27 -2.61
N LEU A 96 -1.02 10.91 -1.45
CA LEU A 96 -0.19 11.76 -0.61
C LEU A 96 0.99 10.98 -0.04
N SER A 97 2.15 11.60 -0.04
CA SER A 97 3.38 10.98 0.48
C SER A 97 4.14 11.92 1.40
N ALA A 98 4.90 11.33 2.33
CA ALA A 98 5.90 12.03 3.13
C ALA A 98 7.31 11.69 2.65
N PRO A 99 8.27 12.62 2.75
CA PRO A 99 9.66 12.40 2.37
C PRO A 99 10.30 11.20 3.08
N GLU A 100 9.96 11.00 4.35
CA GLU A 100 10.47 9.89 5.17
C GLU A 100 10.05 8.53 4.62
N GLY A 101 8.80 8.41 4.16
CA GLY A 101 8.30 7.18 3.55
C GLY A 101 8.97 6.87 2.22
N ILE A 102 9.15 7.87 1.38
CA ILE A 102 9.88 7.73 0.11
C ILE A 102 11.32 7.29 0.38
N ALA A 103 12.02 8.00 1.29
CA ALA A 103 13.40 7.67 1.64
C ALA A 103 13.54 6.25 2.24
N ALA A 104 12.56 5.79 3.02
CA ALA A 104 12.55 4.43 3.54
C ALA A 104 12.46 3.38 2.43
N VAL A 105 11.56 3.58 1.45
CA VAL A 105 11.41 2.69 0.29
C VAL A 105 12.67 2.72 -0.57
N GLU A 106 13.21 3.90 -0.90
CA GLU A 106 14.43 4.05 -1.68
C GLU A 106 15.61 3.34 -1.04
N LYS A 107 15.77 3.49 0.27
CA LYS A 107 16.84 2.84 1.03
C LYS A 107 16.71 1.31 1.00
N GLU A 108 15.51 0.80 1.23
CA GLU A 108 15.27 -0.64 1.27
C GLU A 108 15.54 -1.32 -0.06
N PHE A 109 15.13 -0.67 -1.16
CA PHE A 109 15.24 -1.23 -2.51
C PHE A 109 16.39 -0.65 -3.34
N ALA A 110 17.35 0.03 -2.72
CA ALA A 110 18.50 0.63 -3.42
C ALA A 110 19.30 -0.36 -4.29
N ASN A 111 19.34 -1.63 -3.90
CA ASN A 111 20.03 -2.70 -4.61
C ASN A 111 19.06 -3.71 -5.25
N SER A 112 17.77 -3.39 -5.35
CA SER A 112 16.79 -4.25 -5.98
C SER A 112 17.07 -4.40 -7.48
N ARG A 113 16.90 -5.62 -8.00
CA ARG A 113 16.92 -5.87 -9.45
C ARG A 113 15.59 -5.55 -10.11
N VAL A 114 14.51 -5.47 -9.32
CA VAL A 114 13.17 -5.11 -9.78
C VAL A 114 13.05 -3.59 -9.71
N PRO A 115 12.76 -2.91 -10.82
CA PRO A 115 12.47 -1.49 -10.82
C PRO A 115 11.26 -1.17 -9.95
N ILE A 116 11.40 -0.17 -9.08
CA ILE A 116 10.31 0.33 -8.25
C ILE A 116 10.13 1.81 -8.54
N THR A 117 8.92 2.18 -8.90
CA THR A 117 8.52 3.56 -9.17
C THR A 117 7.46 3.99 -8.18
N ILE A 118 7.59 5.19 -7.61
CA ILE A 118 6.56 5.81 -6.77
C ILE A 118 5.99 7.00 -7.54
N VAL A 119 4.68 6.97 -7.76
CA VAL A 119 3.92 8.08 -8.33
C VAL A 119 3.02 8.62 -7.23
N THR A 120 3.17 9.87 -6.87
CA THR A 120 2.37 10.51 -5.84
C THR A 120 1.69 11.78 -6.35
N GLY A 121 0.45 11.98 -5.95
CA GLY A 121 -0.30 13.19 -6.29
C GLY A 121 0.25 14.44 -5.61
N ALA A 122 0.71 14.30 -4.37
CA ALA A 122 1.38 15.36 -3.63
C ALA A 122 2.45 14.80 -2.69
N LEU A 123 3.49 15.58 -2.46
CA LEU A 123 4.51 15.35 -1.45
C LEU A 123 4.38 16.42 -0.38
N ASP A 124 4.05 16.01 0.84
CA ASP A 124 3.92 16.88 1.98
C ASP A 124 5.25 17.08 2.71
N GLU A 125 5.24 17.91 3.76
CA GLU A 125 6.48 18.40 4.38
C GLU A 125 7.23 17.31 5.15
N LYS A 126 6.50 16.54 5.98
CA LYS A 126 7.10 15.58 6.92
C LYS A 126 6.06 14.69 7.59
N LEU A 127 6.54 13.75 8.40
CA LEU A 127 5.73 13.06 9.41
C LEU A 127 5.79 13.80 10.75
N ASN A 128 4.70 13.73 11.53
CA ASN A 128 4.72 14.13 12.94
C ASN A 128 5.22 12.99 13.84
N GLU A 129 5.26 13.22 15.14
CA GLU A 129 5.71 12.24 16.16
C GLU A 129 4.88 10.95 16.22
N HIS A 130 3.64 10.98 15.69
CA HIS A 130 2.74 9.84 15.62
C HIS A 130 2.75 9.14 14.25
N GLY A 131 3.61 9.57 13.32
CA GLY A 131 3.72 8.99 11.99
C GLY A 131 2.65 9.44 11.00
N TYR A 132 1.90 10.51 11.30
CA TYR A 132 0.97 11.13 10.36
C TYR A 132 1.66 12.15 9.47
N ILE A 133 1.23 12.22 8.22
CA ILE A 133 1.70 13.20 7.24
C ILE A 133 1.22 14.60 7.64
N VAL A 134 2.12 15.58 7.57
CA VAL A 134 1.84 16.98 7.90
C VAL A 134 2.23 17.89 6.72
N PRO A 135 1.33 18.78 6.27
CA PRO A 135 -0.01 19.10 6.77
C PRO A 135 -1.04 17.96 6.65
N GLY A 136 -0.91 17.11 5.64
CA GLY A 136 -1.68 15.88 5.50
C GLY A 136 -3.20 16.08 5.44
N LEU A 137 -3.91 14.94 5.58
CA LEU A 137 -5.36 14.91 5.65
C LEU A 137 -5.90 14.06 6.83
N GLY A 138 -5.02 13.65 7.75
CA GLY A 138 -5.35 12.73 8.83
C GLY A 138 -5.31 11.27 8.35
N ASP A 139 -6.15 10.41 8.94
CA ASP A 139 -6.28 9.01 8.52
C ASP A 139 -7.23 8.88 7.32
N ALA A 140 -6.77 8.23 6.26
CA ALA A 140 -7.55 8.05 5.04
C ALA A 140 -8.75 7.11 5.26
N GLY A 141 -8.63 6.13 6.15
CA GLY A 141 -9.72 5.23 6.51
C GLY A 141 -10.84 5.97 7.23
N ASP A 142 -10.50 6.80 8.21
CA ASP A 142 -11.47 7.64 8.93
C ASP A 142 -12.20 8.61 7.99
N ARG A 143 -11.48 9.15 7.01
CA ARG A 143 -12.06 10.06 6.00
C ARG A 143 -13.02 9.36 5.06
N LEU A 144 -12.72 8.12 4.66
CA LEU A 144 -13.54 7.36 3.71
C LEU A 144 -14.74 6.68 4.38
N TYR A 145 -14.58 6.19 5.61
CA TYR A 145 -15.53 5.29 6.24
C TYR A 145 -16.09 5.79 7.57
N GLY A 146 -15.60 6.93 8.05
CA GLY A 146 -15.95 7.50 9.36
C GLY A 146 -15.13 6.89 10.50
N VAL A 147 -15.16 7.58 11.65
CA VAL A 147 -14.53 7.10 12.87
C VAL A 147 -15.50 6.07 13.51
N VAL A 148 -15.00 4.87 13.78
CA VAL A 148 -15.76 3.79 14.45
C VAL A 148 -15.48 3.80 15.93
#